data_fa47fcbb9ef1b1f57548cf4666d10f55
#
_entry.id   fa47fcbb9ef1b1f57548cf4666d10f55
#
_cell.length_a   1.000
_cell.length_b   1.000
_cell.length_c   1.000
_cell.angle_alpha   90.00
_cell.angle_beta   90.00
_cell.angle_gamma   90.00
#
_symmetry.space_group_name_H-M   'P 1'
#
loop_
_entity.id
_entity.type
_entity.pdbx_description
1 polymer ?
#
loop_
_entity_poly.entity_id
_entity_poly.type
_entity_poly.pdbx_seq_one_letter_code
_entity_poly.pdbx_strand_id
1 'polypeptide(L)'
;MVDSLEQALVGCNLVMGTSARERSIPWPLIGPRECGAKAVEHAKGGEEIALVFGREHAGLTNEELQRCHFHVHIPSNPDFSSLNLAAAVQVLSYEVRMAWLAAGEAPGKVEKVDAASWRRWTKWSCSTTTWRKPWWASASSTPKSPST
;
A
#
# COMPACT_ATOMS: atom_id res chain seq x y z
N MET A 1 -8.71 -17.86 6.24
CA MET A 1 -9.43 -16.76 6.91
C MET A 1 -9.46 -17.12 8.38
N VAL A 2 -9.13 -16.22 9.28
CA VAL A 2 -9.08 -16.46 10.74
C VAL A 2 -10.16 -15.61 11.40
N ASP A 3 -10.70 -16.07 12.52
CA ASP A 3 -11.87 -15.46 13.16
C ASP A 3 -11.49 -14.33 14.15
N SER A 4 -10.21 -14.24 14.53
CA SER A 4 -9.71 -13.22 15.45
C SER A 4 -8.34 -12.70 15.07
N LEU A 5 -8.04 -11.46 15.50
CA LEU A 5 -6.71 -10.87 15.34
C LEU A 5 -5.64 -11.70 16.05
N GLU A 6 -5.96 -12.25 17.21
CA GLU A 6 -5.05 -13.10 17.98
C GLU A 6 -4.56 -14.29 17.17
N GLN A 7 -5.48 -14.99 16.51
CA GLN A 7 -5.14 -16.12 15.66
C GLN A 7 -4.28 -15.72 14.46
N ALA A 8 -4.52 -14.51 13.91
CA ALA A 8 -3.74 -14.00 12.81
C ALA A 8 -2.31 -13.61 13.19
N LEU A 9 -2.09 -13.27 14.47
CA LEU A 9 -0.79 -12.81 14.97
C LEU A 9 0.06 -13.94 15.55
N VAL A 10 -0.46 -15.16 15.61
CA VAL A 10 0.31 -16.32 16.10
C VAL A 10 1.54 -16.52 15.22
N GLY A 11 2.72 -16.49 15.85
CA GLY A 11 4.01 -16.64 15.16
C GLY A 11 4.64 -15.33 14.68
N CYS A 12 3.94 -14.20 14.78
CA CYS A 12 4.52 -12.90 14.42
C CYS A 12 5.40 -12.37 15.57
N ASN A 13 6.65 -12.03 15.24
CA ASN A 13 7.62 -11.47 16.17
C ASN A 13 7.46 -9.96 16.33
N LEU A 14 7.06 -9.28 15.24
CA LEU A 14 6.84 -7.86 15.20
C LEU A 14 5.45 -7.55 14.67
N VAL A 15 4.67 -6.79 15.45
CA VAL A 15 3.32 -6.37 15.07
C VAL A 15 3.25 -4.85 15.10
N MET A 16 2.88 -4.24 13.98
CA MET A 16 2.73 -2.79 13.83
C MET A 16 1.30 -2.46 13.41
N GLY A 17 0.59 -1.68 14.24
CA GLY A 17 -0.80 -1.30 14.01
C GLY A 17 -0.93 0.12 13.49
N THR A 18 -1.73 0.33 12.45
CA THR A 18 -1.98 1.66 11.88
C THR A 18 -3.06 2.42 12.66
N SER A 19 -2.81 3.68 12.98
CA SER A 19 -3.79 4.55 13.64
C SER A 19 -3.76 5.95 13.03
N ALA A 20 -4.93 6.46 12.66
CA ALA A 20 -5.08 7.85 12.20
C ALA A 20 -5.14 8.86 13.36
N ARG A 21 -5.43 8.40 14.57
CA ARG A 21 -5.57 9.26 15.75
C ARG A 21 -4.33 9.16 16.62
N GLU A 22 -3.75 10.30 16.95
CA GLU A 22 -2.83 10.42 18.08
C GLU A 22 -3.64 10.20 19.35
N ARG A 23 -3.69 8.96 19.81
CA ARG A 23 -4.29 8.65 21.10
C ARG A 23 -3.24 8.91 22.17
N SER A 24 -3.65 9.43 23.32
CA SER A 24 -2.79 9.65 24.50
C SER A 24 -2.32 8.34 25.15
N ILE A 25 -1.96 7.35 24.34
CA ILE A 25 -1.51 6.06 24.81
C ILE A 25 0.03 6.05 24.74
N PRO A 26 0.74 5.63 25.79
CA PRO A 26 2.21 5.72 25.90
C PRO A 26 2.93 4.62 25.07
N TRP A 27 2.41 4.29 23.88
CA TRP A 27 3.06 3.36 22.97
C TRP A 27 4.03 4.10 22.03
N PRO A 28 5.11 3.44 21.61
CA PRO A 28 6.02 4.06 20.64
C PRO A 28 5.28 4.31 19.31
N LEU A 29 5.15 5.59 18.98
CA LEU A 29 4.58 6.07 17.73
C LEU A 29 5.72 6.18 16.69
N ILE A 30 5.52 5.58 15.52
CA ILE A 30 6.49 5.61 14.42
C ILE A 30 5.85 6.11 13.13
N GLY A 31 6.67 6.73 12.28
CA GLY A 31 6.24 7.13 10.94
C GLY A 31 6.33 6.01 9.91
N PRO A 32 5.77 6.19 8.70
CA PRO A 32 5.77 5.18 7.64
C PRO A 32 7.18 4.72 7.24
N ARG A 33 8.13 5.66 7.14
CA ARG A 33 9.52 5.36 6.79
C ARG A 33 10.21 4.50 7.84
N GLU A 34 10.02 4.81 9.10
CA GLU A 34 10.57 4.04 10.22
C GLU A 34 9.92 2.65 10.31
N CYS A 35 8.61 2.56 10.05
CA CYS A 35 7.89 1.31 9.92
C CYS A 35 8.52 0.42 8.84
N GLY A 36 8.78 0.98 7.66
CA GLY A 36 9.44 0.26 6.57
C GLY A 36 10.85 -0.23 6.94
N ALA A 37 11.64 0.62 7.58
CA ALA A 37 13.00 0.26 8.02
C ALA A 37 12.99 -0.89 9.04
N LYS A 38 12.15 -0.79 10.08
CA LYS A 38 12.01 -1.85 11.10
C LYS A 38 11.50 -3.17 10.49
N ALA A 39 10.51 -3.09 9.59
CA ALA A 39 10.01 -4.28 8.92
C ALA A 39 11.12 -5.01 8.15
N VAL A 40 11.95 -4.29 7.42
CA VAL A 40 13.04 -4.90 6.65
C VAL A 40 14.16 -5.43 7.57
N GLU A 41 14.48 -4.71 8.63
CA GLU A 41 15.48 -5.13 9.61
C GLU A 41 15.11 -6.47 10.26
N HIS A 42 13.89 -6.60 10.76
CA HIS A 42 13.38 -7.82 11.38
C HIS A 42 13.24 -8.97 10.36
N ALA A 43 12.75 -8.66 9.14
CA ALA A 43 12.64 -9.66 8.06
C ALA A 43 13.98 -10.27 7.67
N LYS A 44 15.07 -9.48 7.69
CA LYS A 44 16.45 -9.97 7.47
C LYS A 44 16.92 -10.92 8.57
N GLY A 45 16.41 -10.71 9.78
CA GLY A 45 16.63 -11.63 10.92
C GLY A 45 15.83 -12.94 10.81
N GLY A 46 14.99 -13.09 9.79
CA GLY A 46 14.11 -14.25 9.61
C GLY A 46 12.87 -14.22 10.49
N GLU A 47 12.50 -13.04 10.98
CA GLU A 47 11.33 -12.85 11.85
C GLU A 47 10.06 -12.60 11.04
N GLU A 48 8.94 -13.10 11.53
CA GLU A 48 7.62 -12.88 10.96
C GLU A 48 7.05 -11.53 11.42
N ILE A 49 6.56 -10.73 10.47
CA ILE A 49 6.09 -9.37 10.71
C ILE A 49 4.65 -9.22 10.27
N ALA A 50 3.85 -8.56 11.10
CA ALA A 50 2.47 -8.22 10.78
C ALA A 50 2.27 -6.70 10.73
N LEU A 51 1.70 -6.20 9.63
CA LEU A 51 1.13 -4.87 9.52
C LEU A 51 -0.38 -4.97 9.68
N VAL A 52 -0.92 -4.35 10.72
CA VAL A 52 -2.34 -4.43 11.05
C VAL A 52 -3.03 -3.13 10.68
N PHE A 53 -4.06 -3.26 9.86
CA PHE A 53 -4.89 -2.15 9.42
C PHE A 53 -6.27 -2.25 10.05
N GLY A 54 -6.79 -1.11 10.49
CA GLY A 54 -8.12 -1.04 11.07
C GLY A 54 -9.23 -1.02 10.04
N ARG A 55 -10.47 -1.12 10.55
CA ARG A 55 -11.69 -0.97 9.73
C ARG A 55 -11.79 0.47 9.20
N GLU A 56 -12.38 0.65 8.02
CA GLU A 56 -12.41 1.94 7.32
C GLU A 56 -13.06 3.06 8.16
N HIS A 57 -14.13 2.76 8.88
CA HIS A 57 -14.85 3.77 9.69
C HIS A 57 -14.40 3.84 11.16
N ALA A 58 -13.98 2.74 11.74
CA ALA A 58 -13.69 2.66 13.18
C ALA A 58 -12.18 2.61 13.49
N GLY A 59 -11.35 2.23 12.52
CA GLY A 59 -9.94 1.95 12.75
C GLY A 59 -9.74 0.70 13.60
N LEU A 60 -8.61 0.62 14.27
CA LEU A 60 -8.32 -0.40 15.27
C LEU A 60 -8.92 -0.01 16.62
N THR A 61 -9.46 -0.98 17.34
CA THR A 61 -9.90 -0.80 18.72
C THR A 61 -8.69 -0.64 19.66
N ASN A 62 -8.94 -0.17 20.90
CA ASN A 62 -7.85 -0.07 21.87
C ASN A 62 -7.24 -1.43 22.22
N GLU A 63 -8.07 -2.47 22.28
CA GLU A 63 -7.65 -3.83 22.54
C GLU A 63 -6.78 -4.39 21.41
N GLU A 64 -7.15 -4.13 20.16
CA GLU A 64 -6.37 -4.49 18.96
C GLU A 64 -5.02 -3.75 18.93
N LEU A 65 -5.03 -2.44 19.28
CA LEU A 65 -3.80 -1.64 19.37
C LEU A 65 -2.87 -2.10 20.49
N GLN A 66 -3.40 -2.54 21.64
CA GLN A 66 -2.60 -3.05 22.75
C GLN A 66 -1.81 -4.32 22.41
N ARG A 67 -2.19 -5.02 21.35
CA ARG A 67 -1.49 -6.20 20.82
C ARG A 67 -0.37 -5.86 19.85
N CYS A 68 -0.26 -4.58 19.46
CA CYS A 68 0.78 -4.10 18.56
C CYS A 68 1.99 -3.62 19.35
N HIS A 69 3.19 -3.90 18.86
CA HIS A 69 4.44 -3.41 19.46
C HIS A 69 4.70 -1.94 19.14
N PHE A 70 4.27 -1.49 17.96
CA PHE A 70 4.39 -0.11 17.51
C PHE A 70 3.07 0.37 16.90
N HIS A 71 2.81 1.67 17.08
CA HIS A 71 1.73 2.35 16.37
C HIS A 71 2.31 3.13 15.21
N VAL A 72 1.77 2.91 14.02
CA VAL A 72 2.18 3.62 12.81
C VAL A 72 1.19 4.74 12.53
N HIS A 73 1.66 5.97 12.57
CA HIS A 73 0.89 7.14 12.19
C HIS A 73 1.36 7.65 10.84
N ILE A 74 0.44 7.73 9.88
CA ILE A 74 0.71 8.33 8.57
C ILE A 74 0.29 9.80 8.65
N PRO A 75 1.23 10.76 8.60
CA PRO A 75 0.90 12.17 8.62
C PRO A 75 -0.05 12.52 7.46
N SER A 76 -1.18 13.11 7.78
CA SER A 76 -2.20 13.53 6.82
C SER A 76 -2.69 14.93 7.17
N ASN A 77 -3.59 15.50 6.34
CA ASN A 77 -4.18 16.79 6.62
C ASN A 77 -4.91 16.77 7.98
N PRO A 78 -4.63 17.72 8.91
CA PRO A 78 -5.29 17.79 10.21
C PRO A 78 -6.83 17.84 10.11
N ASP A 79 -7.37 18.48 9.07
CA ASP A 79 -8.81 18.59 8.84
C ASP A 79 -9.44 17.26 8.38
N PHE A 80 -8.62 16.39 7.78
CA PHE A 80 -9.01 15.06 7.28
C PHE A 80 -7.92 14.04 7.62
N SER A 81 -7.78 13.74 8.89
CA SER A 81 -6.72 12.88 9.41
C SER A 81 -6.87 11.40 9.03
N SER A 82 -8.06 10.99 8.60
CA SER A 82 -8.34 9.60 8.22
C SER A 82 -8.04 9.38 6.74
N LEU A 83 -7.04 8.55 6.45
CA LEU A 83 -6.79 8.07 5.09
C LEU A 83 -7.72 6.91 4.74
N ASN A 84 -8.11 6.84 3.47
CA ASN A 84 -8.73 5.64 2.92
C ASN A 84 -7.80 4.43 3.15
N LEU A 85 -8.38 3.29 3.49
CA LEU A 85 -7.62 2.07 3.81
C LEU A 85 -6.65 1.67 2.69
N ALA A 86 -7.09 1.70 1.44
CA ALA A 86 -6.23 1.35 0.30
C ALA A 86 -5.03 2.32 0.16
N ALA A 87 -5.24 3.63 0.44
CA ALA A 87 -4.17 4.61 0.44
C ALA A 87 -3.16 4.35 1.57
N ALA A 88 -3.62 4.00 2.77
CA ALA A 88 -2.76 3.66 3.89
C ALA A 88 -1.92 2.41 3.59
N VAL A 89 -2.53 1.37 3.04
CA VAL A 89 -1.83 0.14 2.61
C VAL A 89 -0.77 0.48 1.54
N GLN A 90 -1.12 1.31 0.56
CA GLN A 90 -0.19 1.70 -0.51
C GLN A 90 1.02 2.47 0.02
N VAL A 91 0.82 3.43 0.94
CA VAL A 91 1.90 4.20 1.56
C VAL A 91 2.87 3.28 2.30
N LEU A 92 2.36 2.41 3.17
CA LEU A 92 3.22 1.51 3.93
C LEU A 92 3.92 0.47 3.06
N SER A 93 3.23 -0.09 2.07
CA SER A 93 3.83 -1.02 1.11
C SER A 93 4.96 -0.36 0.32
N TYR A 94 4.79 0.91 -0.07
CA TYR A 94 5.82 1.69 -0.74
C TYR A 94 7.04 1.90 0.16
N GLU A 95 6.86 2.30 1.42
CA GLU A 95 7.95 2.54 2.36
C GLU A 95 8.72 1.24 2.70
N VAL A 96 8.01 0.13 2.88
CA VAL A 96 8.65 -1.20 3.04
C VAL A 96 9.47 -1.53 1.80
N ARG A 97 8.94 -1.28 0.59
CA ARG A 97 9.67 -1.52 -0.65
C ARG A 97 10.91 -0.65 -0.77
N MET A 98 10.81 0.64 -0.42
CA MET A 98 11.94 1.56 -0.46
C MET A 98 13.02 1.17 0.56
N ALA A 99 12.62 0.76 1.76
CA ALA A 99 13.54 0.26 2.78
C ALA A 99 14.26 -1.01 2.32
N TRP A 100 13.54 -1.93 1.68
CA TRP A 100 14.12 -3.14 1.10
C TRP A 100 15.17 -2.83 0.03
N LEU A 101 14.87 -1.92 -0.87
CA LEU A 101 15.81 -1.47 -1.91
C LEU A 101 17.05 -0.80 -1.32
N ALA A 102 16.86 0.05 -0.30
CA ALA A 102 17.96 0.74 0.38
C ALA A 102 18.85 -0.22 1.16
N ALA A 103 18.32 -1.34 1.61
CA ALA A 103 19.04 -2.38 2.32
C ALA A 103 19.99 -3.20 1.43
N GLY A 104 20.11 -2.88 0.14
CA GLY A 104 21.07 -3.47 -0.80
C GLY A 104 20.61 -4.79 -1.44
N GLU A 105 19.43 -5.26 -1.12
CA GLU A 105 18.81 -6.36 -1.84
C GLU A 105 18.07 -5.77 -3.05
N ALA A 106 18.85 -5.43 -4.09
CA ALA A 106 18.26 -5.04 -5.35
C ALA A 106 17.32 -6.17 -5.82
N PRO A 107 16.04 -5.88 -6.11
CA PRO A 107 15.19 -6.84 -6.78
C PRO A 107 15.94 -7.26 -8.03
N GLY A 108 15.94 -8.57 -8.29
CA GLY A 108 16.47 -9.08 -9.55
C GLY A 108 15.98 -8.15 -10.65
N LYS A 109 16.87 -7.74 -11.55
CA LYS A 109 16.64 -6.76 -12.62
C LYS A 109 15.18 -6.83 -13.05
N VAL A 110 14.44 -5.76 -12.85
CA VAL A 110 13.16 -5.61 -13.52
C VAL A 110 13.53 -5.74 -14.99
N GLU A 111 13.21 -6.88 -15.60
CA GLU A 111 13.34 -7.04 -17.04
C GLU A 111 12.64 -5.83 -17.63
N LYS A 112 13.39 -5.04 -18.39
CA LYS A 112 12.79 -3.94 -19.14
C LYS A 112 11.75 -4.60 -20.03
N VAL A 113 10.49 -4.43 -19.61
CA VAL A 113 9.35 -4.88 -20.40
C VAL A 113 9.49 -4.16 -21.73
N ASP A 114 9.94 -4.87 -22.75
CA ASP A 114 10.13 -4.30 -24.07
C ASP A 114 8.77 -3.84 -24.63
N ALA A 115 8.77 -2.86 -25.51
CA ALA A 115 7.54 -2.32 -26.11
C ALA A 115 6.72 -3.40 -26.87
N ALA A 116 7.30 -4.57 -27.14
CA ALA A 116 6.63 -5.72 -27.74
C ALA A 116 5.79 -6.52 -26.73
N SER A 117 6.16 -6.53 -25.44
CA SER A 117 5.39 -7.21 -24.40
C SER A 117 4.09 -6.49 -24.10
N TRP A 118 4.04 -5.14 -24.19
CA TRP A 118 2.83 -4.34 -24.04
C TRP A 118 1.76 -4.71 -25.06
N ARG A 119 2.14 -5.01 -26.29
CA ARG A 119 1.20 -5.44 -27.34
C ARG A 119 0.61 -6.82 -27.09
N ARG A 120 1.26 -7.67 -26.31
CA ARG A 120 0.73 -8.97 -25.92
C ARG A 120 -0.34 -8.86 -24.83
N TRP A 121 -0.18 -7.92 -23.89
CA TRP A 121 -1.14 -7.61 -22.84
C TRP A 121 -2.46 -7.02 -23.39
N THR A 122 -2.38 -6.15 -24.38
CA THR A 122 -3.56 -5.56 -25.02
C THR A 122 -4.38 -6.57 -25.83
N LYS A 123 -3.76 -7.66 -26.28
CA LYS A 123 -4.49 -8.75 -26.97
C LYS A 123 -5.23 -9.69 -26.02
N TRP A 124 -4.84 -9.75 -24.73
CA TRP A 124 -5.47 -10.68 -23.78
C TRP A 124 -6.76 -10.15 -23.15
N SER A 125 -7.00 -8.86 -23.21
CA SER A 125 -8.22 -8.22 -22.68
C SER A 125 -9.38 -8.18 -23.68
N CYS A 126 -9.26 -8.78 -24.85
CA CYS A 126 -10.21 -8.63 -25.95
C CYS A 126 -11.14 -9.85 -26.18
N SER A 127 -11.40 -10.68 -25.17
CA SER A 127 -12.32 -11.83 -25.32
C SER A 127 -13.65 -11.70 -24.59
N THR A 128 -14.06 -10.51 -24.16
CA THR A 128 -15.43 -10.26 -23.72
C THR A 128 -16.02 -9.03 -24.41
N THR A 129 -17.06 -9.30 -25.16
CA THR A 129 -17.89 -8.44 -25.99
C THR A 129 -18.53 -7.30 -25.19
N THR A 130 -17.88 -6.14 -25.09
CA THR A 130 -18.46 -4.79 -24.97
C THR A 130 -17.40 -3.80 -24.52
N TRP A 131 -16.66 -3.25 -25.46
CA TRP A 131 -15.80 -2.09 -25.19
C TRP A 131 -16.55 -0.81 -25.55
N ARG A 132 -16.99 -0.05 -24.58
CA ARG A 132 -17.23 1.38 -24.75
C ARG A 132 -15.86 2.05 -24.89
N LYS A 133 -15.67 2.80 -25.96
CA LYS A 133 -14.45 3.62 -26.17
C LYS A 133 -14.20 4.48 -24.92
N PRO A 134 -12.96 4.55 -24.42
CA PRO A 134 -12.65 5.46 -23.32
C PRO A 134 -13.02 6.89 -23.71
N TRP A 135 -13.55 7.65 -22.78
CA TRP A 135 -14.02 9.03 -22.97
C TRP A 135 -12.96 9.99 -23.58
N TRP A 136 -11.68 9.68 -23.41
CA TRP A 136 -10.59 10.46 -24.01
C TRP A 136 -10.34 10.15 -25.50
N ALA A 137 -10.86 9.08 -26.04
CA ALA A 137 -10.68 8.70 -27.46
C ALA A 137 -11.63 9.43 -28.39
N SER A 138 -12.55 10.24 -27.89
CA SER A 138 -13.51 11.04 -28.67
C SER A 138 -13.10 12.50 -28.90
N ALA A 139 -11.91 12.92 -28.45
CA ALA A 139 -11.50 14.33 -28.49
C ALA A 139 -10.50 14.71 -29.62
N SER A 140 -10.32 13.88 -30.64
CA SER A 140 -9.46 14.22 -31.77
C SER A 140 -10.25 14.32 -33.10
N SER A 141 -11.18 15.28 -33.16
CA SER A 141 -11.61 15.83 -34.44
C SER A 141 -10.93 17.19 -34.64
N THR A 142 -9.78 17.17 -35.30
CA THR A 142 -9.15 18.37 -35.84
C THR A 142 -10.10 19.00 -36.83
N PRO A 143 -10.42 20.30 -36.73
CA PRO A 143 -11.17 20.98 -37.78
C PRO A 143 -10.30 21.11 -39.04
N LYS A 144 -10.82 20.65 -40.17
CA LYS A 144 -10.26 20.93 -41.50
C LYS A 144 -10.21 22.42 -41.72
N SER A 145 -9.03 22.95 -42.03
CA SER A 145 -8.84 24.30 -42.53
C SER A 145 -9.54 24.47 -43.89
N PRO A 146 -10.22 25.60 -44.16
CA PRO A 146 -10.80 25.85 -45.46
C PRO A 146 -9.69 26.17 -46.46
N SER A 147 -9.70 25.48 -47.60
CA SER A 147 -8.89 25.81 -48.76
C SER A 147 -9.48 27.03 -49.48
N THR A 148 -8.67 28.05 -49.60
CA THR A 148 -8.80 29.08 -50.62
C THR A 148 -8.28 28.59 -51.95
#